data_a3c8456cd8f604fc818d704a139dc724
#
_entry.id   a3c8456cd8f604fc818d704a139dc724
#
_cell.length_a   1.000
_cell.length_b   1.000
_cell.length_c   1.000
_cell.angle_alpha   90.00
_cell.angle_beta   90.00
_cell.angle_gamma   90.00
#
_symmetry.space_group_name_H-M   'P 1'
#
loop_
_entity.id
_entity.type
_entity.pdbx_description
1 polymer ?
#
loop_
_entity_poly.entity_id
_entity_poly.type
_entity_poly.pdbx_seq_one_letter_code
_entity_poly.pdbx_strand_id
1 'polypeptide(L)'
;MKRLKQYSFWEYMRVLFVFIAGLAVSLLVFSYNVQVRTEQNVEELLDYNTDHQQSQLKFMLNTQFINLGNIADYVAKEDSLMCEKNQELLSCMTQDTLFHAISIIDTDGNGVTNDGKEQKVADRDYFKRTMKGEEVLSDPLYSSLDGKRRVVLSVPIKKNGEIIGAVAGSFDMVKLSQILFEDVYQGKGYPMITTWEGKIIAVESDEIKDLQDENLFEIYQGKFGRNRERLESARQDFKFHRKNCIKVKYKKQAYYIAYESLGYNQWMLCYTVPVSVASEEYSFITVYEYRLLGAVIVGVLIMLLVLWKLNQKKQTDLINRAQMDSMTNILNKSSIQYQINDWLQHGEKEGIQALLMLDLDQFKNINDTYGHALGDEVIKAAAKVLKDTFRSSDIVGRAGGDEFMVLMKNVRWDKVIERQLQELCHKFENLKIGSIPCGAIHCSIGAAYYPDHGMNFDELYHYADEALYEAKRQGR
;
A
#
# COMPACT_ATOMS: atom_id res chain seq x y z
N MET A 1 -32.42 -24.91 -32.16
CA MET A 1 -31.55 -23.70 -32.12
C MET A 1 -31.38 -23.26 -30.67
N LYS A 2 -30.24 -23.58 -30.06
CA LYS A 2 -29.90 -23.13 -28.69
C LYS A 2 -29.66 -21.61 -28.73
N ARG A 3 -30.52 -20.84 -28.03
CA ARG A 3 -30.26 -19.43 -27.74
C ARG A 3 -28.97 -19.36 -26.93
N LEU A 4 -27.89 -18.98 -27.57
CA LEU A 4 -26.68 -18.48 -26.86
C LEU A 4 -27.14 -17.25 -26.09
N LYS A 5 -27.27 -17.38 -24.74
CA LYS A 5 -27.49 -16.25 -23.86
C LYS A 5 -26.36 -15.27 -24.11
N GLN A 6 -26.66 -14.16 -24.70
CA GLN A 6 -25.77 -13.04 -24.89
C GLN A 6 -25.58 -12.41 -23.49
N TYR A 7 -24.53 -12.85 -22.78
CA TYR A 7 -24.19 -12.22 -21.49
C TYR A 7 -23.96 -10.75 -21.72
N SER A 8 -24.79 -9.92 -21.10
CA SER A 8 -24.70 -8.48 -21.20
C SER A 8 -23.34 -8.03 -20.62
N PHE A 9 -22.71 -7.02 -21.22
CA PHE A 9 -21.52 -6.34 -20.70
C PHE A 9 -21.66 -6.05 -19.19
N TRP A 10 -22.83 -5.71 -18.72
CA TRP A 10 -23.15 -5.47 -17.31
C TRP A 10 -23.01 -6.70 -16.41
N GLU A 11 -23.18 -7.90 -16.92
CA GLU A 11 -22.97 -9.14 -16.14
C GLU A 11 -21.48 -9.37 -15.88
N TYR A 12 -20.64 -9.14 -16.89
CA TYR A 12 -19.17 -9.19 -16.69
C TYR A 12 -18.70 -8.11 -15.72
N MET A 13 -19.26 -6.90 -15.79
CA MET A 13 -18.94 -5.81 -14.87
C MET A 13 -19.36 -6.11 -13.44
N ARG A 14 -20.49 -6.79 -13.22
CA ARG A 14 -20.91 -7.23 -11.87
C ARG A 14 -19.92 -8.24 -11.28
N VAL A 15 -19.53 -9.26 -12.05
CA VAL A 15 -18.56 -10.27 -11.60
C VAL A 15 -17.23 -9.63 -11.29
N LEU A 16 -16.77 -8.73 -12.17
CA LEU A 16 -15.53 -7.97 -11.96
C LEU A 16 -15.59 -7.11 -10.68
N PHE A 17 -16.70 -6.42 -10.44
CA PHE A 17 -16.91 -5.62 -9.25
C PHE A 17 -16.82 -6.47 -7.97
N VAL A 18 -17.48 -7.64 -7.95
CA VAL A 18 -17.43 -8.58 -6.81
C VAL A 18 -15.98 -9.05 -6.58
N PHE A 19 -15.26 -9.37 -7.67
CA PHE A 19 -13.86 -9.78 -7.57
C PHE A 19 -12.96 -8.66 -7.00
N ILE A 20 -13.10 -7.43 -7.51
CA ILE A 20 -12.32 -6.27 -7.01
C ILE A 20 -12.67 -5.97 -5.55
N ALA A 21 -13.95 -6.05 -5.18
CA ALA A 21 -14.37 -5.86 -3.78
C ALA A 21 -13.78 -6.92 -2.86
N GLY A 22 -13.80 -8.19 -3.27
CA GLY A 22 -13.17 -9.29 -2.53
C GLY A 22 -11.66 -9.10 -2.36
N LEU A 23 -10.97 -8.67 -3.43
CA LEU A 23 -9.54 -8.36 -3.40
C LEU A 23 -9.23 -7.19 -2.45
N ALA A 24 -10.03 -6.13 -2.47
CA ALA A 24 -9.88 -4.98 -1.58
C ALA A 24 -10.05 -5.39 -0.10
N VAL A 25 -11.06 -6.20 0.21
CA VAL A 25 -11.25 -6.73 1.57
C VAL A 25 -10.06 -7.58 2.01
N SER A 26 -9.57 -8.46 1.14
CA SER A 26 -8.40 -9.31 1.43
C SER A 26 -7.15 -8.47 1.72
N LEU A 27 -6.91 -7.41 0.95
CA LEU A 27 -5.78 -6.48 1.17
C LEU A 27 -5.93 -5.70 2.49
N LEU A 28 -7.14 -5.27 2.84
CA LEU A 28 -7.38 -4.59 4.12
C LEU A 28 -7.13 -5.53 5.31
N VAL A 29 -7.58 -6.79 5.23
CA VAL A 29 -7.32 -7.80 6.26
C VAL A 29 -5.82 -8.11 6.35
N PHE A 30 -5.13 -8.21 5.23
CA PHE A 30 -3.70 -8.42 5.20
C PHE A 30 -2.96 -7.26 5.86
N SER A 31 -3.24 -6.00 5.47
CA SER A 31 -2.63 -4.80 6.06
C SER A 31 -2.87 -4.72 7.58
N TYR A 32 -4.09 -4.98 8.02
CA TYR A 32 -4.41 -5.03 9.44
C TYR A 32 -3.58 -6.10 10.19
N ASN A 33 -3.47 -7.30 9.65
CA ASN A 33 -2.69 -8.38 10.26
C ASN A 33 -1.20 -8.06 10.32
N VAL A 34 -0.64 -7.43 9.26
CA VAL A 34 0.75 -6.97 9.24
C VAL A 34 0.98 -5.93 10.34
N GLN A 35 0.10 -4.95 10.47
CA GLN A 35 0.20 -3.92 11.49
C GLN A 35 0.17 -4.51 12.91
N VAL A 36 -0.77 -5.40 13.20
CA VAL A 36 -0.89 -6.07 14.50
C VAL A 36 0.38 -6.88 14.82
N ARG A 37 0.90 -7.64 13.86
CA ARG A 37 2.11 -8.41 14.04
C ARG A 37 3.34 -7.54 14.26
N THR A 38 3.45 -6.45 13.52
CA THR A 38 4.55 -5.49 13.71
C THR A 38 4.51 -4.88 15.12
N GLU A 39 3.33 -4.48 15.60
CA GLU A 39 3.19 -3.96 16.98
C GLU A 39 3.59 -5.02 18.03
N GLN A 40 3.16 -6.26 17.87
CA GLN A 40 3.54 -7.37 18.78
C GLN A 40 5.05 -7.61 18.78
N ASN A 41 5.69 -7.67 17.61
CA ASN A 41 7.13 -7.87 17.51
C ASN A 41 7.92 -6.73 18.15
N VAL A 42 7.44 -5.49 18.01
CA VAL A 42 8.06 -4.32 18.69
C VAL A 42 7.94 -4.43 20.20
N GLU A 43 6.78 -4.83 20.72
CA GLU A 43 6.58 -5.02 22.16
C GLU A 43 7.47 -6.16 22.71
N GLU A 44 7.57 -7.29 22.00
CA GLU A 44 8.47 -8.40 22.36
C GLU A 44 9.95 -7.97 22.38
N LEU A 45 10.38 -7.18 21.40
CA LEU A 45 11.74 -6.66 21.33
C LEU A 45 12.04 -5.70 22.48
N LEU A 46 11.10 -4.81 22.80
CA LEU A 46 11.23 -3.89 23.93
C LEU A 46 11.30 -4.63 25.27
N ASP A 47 10.49 -5.65 25.41
CA ASP A 47 10.47 -6.56 26.56
C ASP A 47 11.84 -7.24 26.75
N TYR A 48 12.37 -7.82 25.67
CA TYR A 48 13.68 -8.47 25.67
C TYR A 48 14.79 -7.49 26.05
N ASN A 49 14.79 -6.28 25.46
CA ASN A 49 15.80 -5.26 25.75
C ASN A 49 15.71 -4.77 27.19
N THR A 50 14.49 -4.62 27.74
CA THR A 50 14.29 -4.22 29.14
C THR A 50 14.80 -5.28 30.11
N ASP A 51 14.51 -6.57 29.85
CA ASP A 51 15.03 -7.71 30.62
C ASP A 51 16.57 -7.76 30.61
N HIS A 52 17.14 -7.55 29.41
CA HIS A 52 18.60 -7.56 29.27
C HIS A 52 19.25 -6.45 30.08
N GLN A 53 18.75 -5.24 29.98
CA GLN A 53 19.26 -4.09 30.75
C GLN A 53 19.05 -4.26 32.25
N GLN A 54 17.90 -4.77 32.68
CA GLN A 54 17.64 -5.08 34.08
C GLN A 54 18.66 -6.10 34.61
N SER A 55 18.95 -7.14 33.84
CA SER A 55 19.91 -8.16 34.20
C SER A 55 21.33 -7.62 34.29
N GLN A 56 21.74 -6.76 33.37
CA GLN A 56 23.03 -6.07 33.38
C GLN A 56 23.17 -5.18 34.63
N LEU A 57 22.11 -4.40 34.91
CA LEU A 57 22.12 -3.52 36.12
C LEU A 57 22.24 -4.33 37.40
N LYS A 58 21.46 -5.40 37.54
CA LYS A 58 21.55 -6.29 38.70
C LYS A 58 22.95 -6.90 38.85
N PHE A 59 23.51 -7.40 37.76
CA PHE A 59 24.84 -7.96 37.74
C PHE A 59 25.89 -6.94 38.18
N MET A 60 25.82 -5.72 37.68
CA MET A 60 26.70 -4.64 38.05
C MET A 60 26.57 -4.28 39.54
N LEU A 61 25.36 -4.07 40.05
CA LEU A 61 25.13 -3.76 41.47
C LEU A 61 25.64 -4.88 42.37
N ASN A 62 25.35 -6.15 42.03
CA ASN A 62 25.87 -7.30 42.79
C ASN A 62 27.42 -7.34 42.80
N THR A 63 28.05 -7.05 41.66
CA THR A 63 29.51 -6.98 41.57
C THR A 63 30.07 -5.89 42.50
N GLN A 64 29.38 -4.73 42.55
CA GLN A 64 29.82 -3.65 43.48
C GLN A 64 29.59 -4.01 44.95
N PHE A 65 28.51 -4.72 45.32
CA PHE A 65 28.32 -5.25 46.66
C PHE A 65 29.45 -6.20 47.06
N ILE A 66 29.81 -7.14 46.16
CA ILE A 66 30.94 -8.04 46.38
C ILE A 66 32.26 -7.27 46.56
N ASN A 67 32.51 -6.25 45.75
CA ASN A 67 33.71 -5.42 45.86
C ASN A 67 33.78 -4.71 47.23
N LEU A 68 32.67 -4.08 47.67
CA LEU A 68 32.58 -3.45 48.97
C LEU A 68 32.69 -4.49 50.10
N GLY A 69 32.12 -5.68 49.94
CA GLY A 69 32.26 -6.79 50.89
C GLY A 69 33.73 -7.23 51.06
N ASN A 70 34.48 -7.35 49.98
CA ASN A 70 35.90 -7.68 50.00
C ASN A 70 36.72 -6.61 50.74
N ILE A 71 36.37 -5.31 50.57
CA ILE A 71 36.96 -4.21 51.30
C ILE A 71 36.62 -4.33 52.79
N ALA A 72 35.36 -4.59 53.13
CA ALA A 72 34.89 -4.77 54.51
C ALA A 72 35.63 -5.90 55.22
N ASP A 73 35.81 -7.05 54.55
CA ASP A 73 36.54 -8.21 55.06
C ASP A 73 38.05 -7.91 55.30
N TYR A 74 38.63 -7.08 54.43
CA TYR A 74 40.03 -6.67 54.58
C TYR A 74 40.21 -5.72 55.78
N VAL A 75 39.37 -4.68 55.84
CA VAL A 75 39.41 -3.64 56.90
C VAL A 75 39.11 -4.23 58.27
N ALA A 76 38.27 -5.25 58.34
CA ALA A 76 37.94 -5.96 59.59
C ALA A 76 39.14 -6.65 60.24
N LYS A 77 40.23 -6.89 59.52
CA LYS A 77 41.46 -7.56 60.07
C LYS A 77 42.29 -6.65 60.99
N GLU A 78 42.19 -5.35 60.81
CA GLU A 78 42.93 -4.39 61.64
C GLU A 78 42.22 -4.16 62.98
N ASP A 79 42.98 -3.67 63.99
CA ASP A 79 42.45 -3.42 65.32
C ASP A 79 41.61 -2.13 65.41
N SER A 80 41.86 -1.19 64.53
CA SER A 80 41.05 0.02 64.35
C SER A 80 40.63 0.22 62.94
N LEU A 81 39.34 0.55 62.71
CA LEU A 81 38.81 0.84 61.41
C LEU A 81 39.40 2.09 60.75
N MET A 82 39.77 3.08 61.58
CA MET A 82 40.31 4.37 61.14
C MET A 82 41.85 4.41 61.14
N CYS A 83 42.55 3.26 61.15
CA CYS A 83 43.96 3.20 61.04
C CYS A 83 44.53 3.70 59.69
N GLU A 84 45.78 4.16 59.71
CA GLU A 84 46.49 4.71 58.56
C GLU A 84 46.50 3.70 57.37
N LYS A 85 46.68 2.41 57.64
CA LYS A 85 46.73 1.34 56.69
C LYS A 85 45.38 1.18 55.91
N ASN A 86 44.26 1.31 56.61
CA ASN A 86 42.91 1.25 55.99
C ASN A 86 42.66 2.51 55.16
N GLN A 87 43.16 3.68 55.57
CA GLN A 87 43.06 4.91 54.79
C GLN A 87 43.89 4.84 53.48
N GLU A 88 45.15 4.30 53.62
CA GLU A 88 45.99 4.06 52.44
C GLU A 88 45.31 3.11 51.44
N LEU A 89 44.71 2.00 51.91
CA LEU A 89 43.96 1.08 51.07
C LEU A 89 42.86 1.81 50.31
N LEU A 90 42.00 2.61 50.96
CA LEU A 90 40.96 3.38 50.34
C LEU A 90 41.50 4.36 49.30
N SER A 91 42.62 5.04 49.58
CA SER A 91 43.20 6.01 48.64
C SER A 91 43.74 5.37 47.39
N CYS A 92 44.22 4.13 47.44
CA CYS A 92 44.69 3.35 46.30
C CYS A 92 43.54 2.87 45.40
N MET A 93 42.31 2.73 45.91
CA MET A 93 41.17 2.19 45.18
C MET A 93 40.41 3.20 44.28
N THR A 94 40.84 4.47 44.22
CA THR A 94 40.09 5.55 43.57
C THR A 94 40.26 5.65 42.07
N GLN A 95 41.26 5.05 41.47
CA GLN A 95 41.58 5.32 40.05
C GLN A 95 40.75 4.55 39.03
N ASP A 96 40.14 3.41 39.43
CA ASP A 96 39.39 2.53 38.50
C ASP A 96 38.00 2.08 39.00
N THR A 97 37.42 2.78 39.98
CA THR A 97 36.09 2.38 40.50
C THR A 97 34.96 3.21 39.96
N LEU A 98 33.80 2.55 39.82
CA LEU A 98 32.53 3.21 39.45
C LEU A 98 32.04 4.17 40.55
N PHE A 99 32.56 4.04 41.78
CA PHE A 99 32.20 4.88 42.91
C PHE A 99 32.80 6.28 42.78
N HIS A 100 32.01 7.28 43.15
CA HIS A 100 32.50 8.64 43.30
C HIS A 100 33.36 8.77 44.55
N ALA A 101 32.92 8.12 45.64
CA ALA A 101 33.68 8.02 46.90
C ALA A 101 33.37 6.69 47.58
N ILE A 102 34.38 6.11 48.22
CA ILE A 102 34.25 4.95 49.12
C ILE A 102 34.62 5.42 50.51
N SER A 103 33.85 4.99 51.51
CA SER A 103 34.07 5.38 52.92
C SER A 103 34.07 4.17 53.85
N ILE A 104 34.90 4.21 54.88
CA ILE A 104 34.82 3.37 56.05
C ILE A 104 34.11 4.17 57.13
N ILE A 105 33.13 3.55 57.81
CA ILE A 105 32.25 4.20 58.78
C ILE A 105 32.25 3.37 60.05
N ASP A 106 32.47 4.01 61.20
CA ASP A 106 32.42 3.36 62.52
C ASP A 106 30.96 3.14 63.01
N THR A 107 30.85 2.53 64.21
CA THR A 107 29.54 2.24 64.82
C THR A 107 28.76 3.49 65.20
N ASP A 108 29.42 4.62 65.40
CA ASP A 108 28.83 5.91 65.77
C ASP A 108 28.40 6.73 64.52
N GLY A 109 28.66 6.17 63.32
CA GLY A 109 28.38 6.81 62.05
C GLY A 109 29.39 7.89 61.65
N ASN A 110 30.58 7.92 62.25
CA ASN A 110 31.65 8.76 61.75
C ASN A 110 32.41 8.00 60.66
N GLY A 111 32.63 8.61 59.52
CA GLY A 111 33.26 7.96 58.37
C GLY A 111 34.39 8.80 57.80
N VAL A 112 35.36 8.11 57.18
CA VAL A 112 36.43 8.71 56.39
C VAL A 112 36.36 8.20 54.99
N THR A 113 36.37 9.10 54.00
CA THR A 113 36.33 8.81 52.56
C THR A 113 37.73 8.54 52.02
N ASN A 114 37.78 7.94 50.84
CA ASN A 114 39.01 7.68 50.10
C ASN A 114 39.83 8.95 49.75
N ASP A 115 39.22 10.13 49.73
CA ASP A 115 39.91 11.43 49.57
C ASP A 115 40.19 12.09 50.91
N GLY A 116 40.10 11.36 52.04
CA GLY A 116 40.42 11.79 53.39
C GLY A 116 39.42 12.74 54.06
N LYS A 117 38.26 12.94 53.47
CA LYS A 117 37.20 13.79 54.03
C LYS A 117 36.42 13.04 55.11
N GLU A 118 36.14 13.73 56.19
CA GLU A 118 35.31 13.22 57.28
C GLU A 118 33.80 13.45 56.93
N GLN A 119 32.98 12.48 57.31
CA GLN A 119 31.53 12.58 57.19
C GLN A 119 30.83 12.01 58.42
N LYS A 120 29.59 12.46 58.68
CA LYS A 120 28.73 11.91 59.71
C LYS A 120 27.42 11.42 59.09
N VAL A 121 27.13 10.12 59.26
CA VAL A 121 26.02 9.45 58.59
C VAL A 121 25.10 8.69 59.55
N ALA A 122 25.23 8.86 60.83
CA ALA A 122 24.46 8.17 61.85
C ALA A 122 22.95 8.25 61.65
N ASP A 123 22.46 9.38 61.13
CA ASP A 123 21.03 9.63 60.88
C ASP A 123 20.52 9.02 59.57
N ARG A 124 21.38 8.57 58.67
CA ARG A 124 21.05 8.05 57.35
C ARG A 124 20.39 6.66 57.43
N ASP A 125 19.29 6.46 56.69
CA ASP A 125 18.56 5.19 56.70
C ASP A 125 19.44 4.01 56.25
N TYR A 126 20.21 4.19 55.17
CA TYR A 126 21.09 3.15 54.67
C TYR A 126 22.10 2.66 55.74
N PHE A 127 22.65 3.59 56.54
CA PHE A 127 23.59 3.23 57.60
C PHE A 127 22.88 2.44 58.72
N LYS A 128 21.72 2.91 59.17
CA LYS A 128 20.92 2.22 60.21
C LYS A 128 20.55 0.79 59.82
N ARG A 129 20.25 0.56 58.53
CA ARG A 129 19.96 -0.77 58.00
C ARG A 129 21.21 -1.62 57.91
N THR A 130 22.33 -1.04 57.45
CA THR A 130 23.60 -1.73 57.35
C THR A 130 24.09 -2.19 58.73
N MET A 131 23.91 -1.38 59.78
CA MET A 131 24.21 -1.75 61.14
C MET A 131 23.35 -2.86 61.74
N LYS A 132 22.24 -3.22 61.04
CA LYS A 132 21.40 -4.43 61.30
C LYS A 132 21.90 -5.65 60.52
N GLY A 133 22.93 -5.51 59.72
CA GLY A 133 23.52 -6.59 58.91
C GLY A 133 23.01 -6.70 57.49
N GLU A 134 22.25 -5.72 57.02
CA GLU A 134 21.75 -5.69 55.64
C GLU A 134 22.80 -5.11 54.68
N GLU A 135 22.87 -5.66 53.46
CA GLU A 135 23.49 -5.00 52.33
C GLU A 135 22.45 -4.04 51.72
N VAL A 136 22.79 -2.75 51.65
CA VAL A 136 21.80 -1.71 51.37
C VAL A 136 22.18 -0.90 50.13
N LEU A 137 21.24 -0.81 49.17
CA LEU A 137 21.22 0.24 48.17
C LEU A 137 20.31 1.37 48.71
N SER A 138 20.81 2.58 48.85
CA SER A 138 20.01 3.68 49.38
C SER A 138 19.04 4.21 48.30
N ASP A 139 17.95 4.86 48.73
CA ASP A 139 17.27 5.80 47.87
C ASP A 139 18.17 7.01 47.57
N PRO A 140 17.90 7.78 46.49
CA PRO A 140 18.68 8.96 46.19
C PRO A 140 18.68 9.96 47.33
N LEU A 141 19.87 10.36 47.78
CA LEU A 141 20.09 11.28 48.89
C LEU A 141 21.06 12.40 48.50
N TYR A 142 20.97 13.52 49.19
CA TYR A 142 21.92 14.57 49.01
C TYR A 142 23.16 14.27 49.86
N SER A 143 24.32 14.25 49.19
CA SER A 143 25.62 14.01 49.83
C SER A 143 25.95 15.14 50.82
N SER A 144 26.38 14.75 52.01
CA SER A 144 26.89 15.70 53.03
C SER A 144 28.21 16.36 52.63
N LEU A 145 28.91 15.78 51.65
CA LEU A 145 30.24 16.24 51.23
C LEU A 145 30.19 17.41 50.24
N ASP A 146 29.26 17.40 49.30
CA ASP A 146 29.17 18.34 48.17
C ASP A 146 27.78 18.75 47.81
N GLY A 147 26.74 18.29 48.50
CA GLY A 147 25.33 18.59 48.22
C GLY A 147 24.76 17.95 46.96
N LYS A 148 25.51 17.15 46.25
CA LYS A 148 25.01 16.47 45.04
C LYS A 148 24.15 15.26 45.37
N ARG A 149 23.21 14.97 44.49
CA ARG A 149 22.31 13.82 44.63
C ARG A 149 23.05 12.52 44.26
N ARG A 150 23.06 11.55 45.16
CA ARG A 150 23.75 10.27 44.99
C ARG A 150 22.96 9.11 45.55
N VAL A 151 23.33 7.93 45.11
CA VAL A 151 22.91 6.64 45.66
C VAL A 151 24.08 6.00 46.33
N VAL A 152 23.87 5.36 47.47
CA VAL A 152 24.92 4.74 48.29
C VAL A 152 24.67 3.24 48.37
N LEU A 153 25.68 2.43 48.02
CA LEU A 153 25.75 1.03 48.39
C LEU A 153 26.49 0.92 49.71
N SER A 154 25.95 0.14 50.66
CA SER A 154 26.58 -0.02 51.98
C SER A 154 26.56 -1.48 52.41
N VAL A 155 27.66 -1.97 52.93
CA VAL A 155 27.84 -3.31 53.45
C VAL A 155 28.37 -3.28 54.87
N PRO A 156 27.97 -4.20 55.76
CA PRO A 156 28.45 -4.24 57.14
C PRO A 156 29.91 -4.76 57.22
N ILE A 157 30.71 -4.18 58.08
CA ILE A 157 32.02 -4.70 58.46
C ILE A 157 31.80 -5.64 59.66
N LYS A 158 32.17 -6.91 59.49
CA LYS A 158 32.00 -7.93 60.54
C LYS A 158 33.35 -8.42 61.06
N LYS A 159 33.56 -8.41 62.38
CA LYS A 159 34.72 -8.99 63.06
C LYS A 159 34.20 -9.97 64.12
N ASN A 160 34.55 -11.25 63.98
CA ASN A 160 34.16 -12.31 64.93
C ASN A 160 32.62 -12.47 65.04
N GLY A 161 31.84 -12.13 63.96
CA GLY A 161 30.39 -12.20 63.96
C GLY A 161 29.65 -10.94 64.44
N GLU A 162 30.36 -9.98 65.00
CA GLU A 162 29.82 -8.68 65.40
C GLU A 162 30.05 -7.62 64.35
N ILE A 163 29.07 -6.71 64.18
CA ILE A 163 29.13 -5.59 63.22
C ILE A 163 29.89 -4.45 63.91
N ILE A 164 31.07 -4.11 63.41
CA ILE A 164 31.96 -3.08 63.92
C ILE A 164 31.94 -1.78 63.12
N GLY A 165 31.16 -1.71 62.02
CA GLY A 165 31.03 -0.55 61.15
C GLY A 165 30.45 -0.90 59.80
N ALA A 166 30.63 -0.02 58.82
CA ALA A 166 30.18 -0.19 57.46
C ALA A 166 31.19 0.30 56.42
N VAL A 167 31.23 -0.33 55.25
CA VAL A 167 31.85 0.25 54.05
C VAL A 167 30.75 0.75 53.16
N ALA A 168 30.88 1.98 52.69
CA ALA A 168 29.87 2.59 51.82
C ALA A 168 30.52 3.16 50.54
N GLY A 169 29.94 2.88 49.41
CA GLY A 169 30.31 3.43 48.10
C GLY A 169 29.20 4.31 47.53
N SER A 170 29.52 5.53 47.13
CA SER A 170 28.54 6.44 46.56
C SER A 170 28.65 6.53 45.03
N PHE A 171 27.52 6.49 44.33
CA PHE A 171 27.43 6.68 42.88
C PHE A 171 26.82 8.05 42.56
N ASP A 172 27.40 8.70 41.56
CA ASP A 172 26.70 9.81 40.90
C ASP A 172 25.58 9.26 40.04
N MET A 173 24.37 9.80 40.21
CA MET A 173 23.18 9.32 39.47
C MET A 173 23.34 9.50 37.97
N VAL A 174 24.02 10.54 37.49
CA VAL A 174 24.26 10.79 36.08
C VAL A 174 25.22 9.75 35.50
N LYS A 175 26.32 9.44 36.26
CA LYS A 175 27.27 8.40 35.85
C LYS A 175 26.63 7.00 35.88
N LEU A 176 25.75 6.74 36.82
CA LEU A 176 25.03 5.48 36.91
C LEU A 176 24.16 5.30 35.68
N SER A 177 23.41 6.32 35.25
CA SER A 177 22.59 6.25 34.03
C SER A 177 23.43 6.03 32.76
N GLN A 178 24.56 6.72 32.62
CA GLN A 178 25.47 6.59 31.47
C GLN A 178 26.13 5.21 31.32
N ILE A 179 26.39 4.54 32.43
CA ILE A 179 27.01 3.20 32.43
C ILE A 179 25.98 2.12 32.21
N LEU A 180 24.75 2.35 32.68
CA LEU A 180 23.66 1.36 32.66
C LEU A 180 23.01 1.18 31.32
N PHE A 181 23.10 2.18 30.48
CA PHE A 181 22.29 2.21 29.30
C PHE A 181 23.17 2.19 28.05
N GLU A 182 23.50 0.96 27.60
CA GLU A 182 23.96 0.79 26.23
C GLU A 182 22.90 1.34 25.29
N ASP A 183 23.35 2.10 24.31
CA ASP A 183 22.52 2.76 23.32
C ASP A 183 21.89 1.74 22.36
N VAL A 184 20.82 1.09 22.81
CA VAL A 184 20.10 0.08 22.03
C VAL A 184 19.39 0.70 20.82
N TYR A 185 19.07 2.00 20.87
CA TYR A 185 18.31 2.71 19.83
C TYR A 185 19.04 3.96 19.31
N GLN A 186 20.36 3.95 19.26
CA GLN A 186 21.18 5.04 18.70
C GLN A 186 20.85 6.42 19.31
N GLY A 187 20.68 6.48 20.63
CA GLY A 187 20.34 7.71 21.36
C GLY A 187 18.91 8.20 21.22
N LYS A 188 18.05 7.45 20.56
CA LYS A 188 16.65 7.86 20.31
C LYS A 188 15.64 7.33 21.34
N GLY A 189 16.05 6.42 22.20
CA GLY A 189 15.31 5.94 23.35
C GLY A 189 15.96 6.38 24.65
N TYR A 190 15.22 6.53 25.70
CA TYR A 190 15.77 6.91 26.99
C TYR A 190 15.26 6.03 28.11
N PRO A 191 16.20 5.41 28.81
CA PRO A 191 15.93 4.67 30.00
C PRO A 191 15.74 5.63 31.18
N MET A 192 14.94 5.20 32.13
CA MET A 192 14.76 5.90 33.39
C MET A 192 14.53 4.91 34.53
N ILE A 193 14.93 5.31 35.72
CA ILE A 193 14.62 4.59 36.96
C ILE A 193 13.55 5.42 37.68
N THR A 194 12.50 4.77 38.12
CA THR A 194 11.44 5.42 38.90
C THR A 194 11.16 4.65 40.18
N THR A 195 10.51 5.29 41.14
CA THR A 195 9.87 4.57 42.26
C THR A 195 8.64 3.85 41.76
N TRP A 196 8.09 2.94 42.56
CA TRP A 196 6.80 2.28 42.27
C TRP A 196 5.63 3.28 42.17
N GLU A 197 5.72 4.47 42.75
CA GLU A 197 4.78 5.56 42.64
C GLU A 197 4.96 6.36 41.33
N GLY A 198 5.98 6.06 40.54
CA GLY A 198 6.29 6.72 39.27
C GLY A 198 7.16 7.98 39.39
N LYS A 199 7.71 8.27 40.60
CA LYS A 199 8.64 9.40 40.78
C LYS A 199 9.97 9.07 40.10
N ILE A 200 10.46 9.93 39.22
CA ILE A 200 11.68 9.72 38.45
C ILE A 200 12.91 9.93 39.37
N ILE A 201 13.71 8.89 39.49
CA ILE A 201 14.93 8.85 40.26
C ILE A 201 16.14 9.24 39.41
N ALA A 202 16.23 8.62 38.22
CA ALA A 202 17.29 8.84 37.26
C ALA A 202 16.72 8.77 35.84
N VAL A 203 17.25 9.61 34.98
CA VAL A 203 16.92 9.61 33.55
C VAL A 203 18.14 10.07 32.76
N GLU A 204 18.42 9.43 31.66
CA GLU A 204 19.42 9.86 30.69
C GLU A 204 18.71 10.34 29.43
N SER A 205 18.62 11.65 29.28
CA SER A 205 18.13 12.27 28.04
C SER A 205 18.55 13.73 28.03
N ASP A 206 19.10 14.18 26.92
CA ASP A 206 19.38 15.60 26.69
C ASP A 206 18.10 16.43 26.56
N GLU A 207 17.00 15.79 26.12
CA GLU A 207 15.70 16.44 25.95
C GLU A 207 14.88 16.56 27.25
N ILE A 208 15.25 15.80 28.31
CA ILE A 208 14.41 15.59 29.50
C ILE A 208 15.19 15.78 30.81
N LYS A 209 16.33 16.47 30.79
CA LYS A 209 17.14 16.74 32.01
C LYS A 209 16.37 17.42 33.14
N ASP A 210 15.30 18.13 32.82
CA ASP A 210 14.46 18.86 33.77
C ASP A 210 13.39 17.98 34.47
N LEU A 211 13.28 16.68 34.11
CA LEU A 211 12.23 15.79 34.65
C LEU A 211 12.68 15.01 35.92
N GLN A 212 13.85 15.23 36.46
CA GLN A 212 14.22 14.66 37.76
C GLN A 212 13.25 15.18 38.84
N ASP A 213 12.77 14.29 39.66
CA ASP A 213 11.75 14.51 40.69
C ASP A 213 10.27 14.68 40.18
N GLU A 214 10.04 14.72 38.90
CA GLU A 214 8.70 14.66 38.37
C GLU A 214 8.10 13.24 38.36
N ASN A 215 6.80 13.14 38.14
CA ASN A 215 6.10 11.87 38.12
C ASN A 215 5.82 11.41 36.68
N LEU A 216 6.30 10.22 36.32
CA LEU A 216 6.11 9.58 35.00
C LEU A 216 4.63 9.60 34.56
N PHE A 217 3.73 9.26 35.46
CA PHE A 217 2.31 9.17 35.16
C PHE A 217 1.68 10.53 34.89
N GLU A 218 2.15 11.60 35.56
CA GLU A 218 1.69 12.97 35.33
C GLU A 218 2.19 13.52 33.99
N ILE A 219 3.47 13.29 33.68
CA ILE A 219 4.09 13.68 32.41
C ILE A 219 3.28 13.12 31.23
N TYR A 220 2.98 11.83 31.26
CA TYR A 220 2.32 11.14 30.14
C TYR A 220 0.79 11.13 30.20
N GLN A 221 0.16 11.70 31.24
CA GLN A 221 -1.29 11.77 31.35
C GLN A 221 -1.94 12.48 30.15
N GLY A 222 -1.22 13.48 29.60
CA GLY A 222 -1.65 14.23 28.42
C GLY A 222 -2.87 15.13 28.67
N LYS A 223 -3.13 16.01 27.73
CA LYS A 223 -4.35 16.85 27.75
C LYS A 223 -5.59 15.95 27.57
N PHE A 224 -6.62 16.17 28.39
CA PHE A 224 -7.90 15.45 28.37
C PHE A 224 -7.85 13.95 28.73
N GLY A 225 -6.83 13.51 29.49
CA GLY A 225 -6.77 12.11 30.00
C GLY A 225 -6.73 11.02 28.91
N ARG A 226 -6.20 11.34 27.73
CA ARG A 226 -6.15 10.43 26.56
C ARG A 226 -5.45 9.10 26.85
N ASN A 227 -4.46 9.10 27.76
CA ASN A 227 -3.70 7.90 28.14
C ASN A 227 -4.20 7.29 29.46
N ARG A 228 -5.32 7.78 30.03
CA ARG A 228 -5.74 7.50 31.40
C ARG A 228 -5.82 6.00 31.72
N GLU A 229 -6.52 5.24 30.88
CA GLU A 229 -6.69 3.79 31.12
C GLU A 229 -5.36 3.04 31.12
N ARG A 230 -4.46 3.36 30.17
CA ARG A 230 -3.15 2.71 30.03
C ARG A 230 -2.23 3.05 31.21
N LEU A 231 -2.24 4.32 31.62
CA LEU A 231 -1.44 4.77 32.77
C LEU A 231 -1.98 4.23 34.10
N GLU A 232 -3.29 4.06 34.22
CA GLU A 232 -3.88 3.44 35.40
C GLU A 232 -3.53 1.94 35.47
N SER A 233 -3.54 1.24 34.34
CA SER A 233 -3.04 -0.14 34.27
C SER A 233 -1.54 -0.19 34.67
N ALA A 234 -0.72 0.70 34.15
CA ALA A 234 0.71 0.76 34.49
C ALA A 234 0.93 1.07 35.99
N ARG A 235 0.12 1.93 36.60
CA ARG A 235 0.19 2.17 38.07
C ARG A 235 -0.10 0.91 38.87
N GLN A 236 -1.05 0.10 38.44
CA GLN A 236 -1.31 -1.19 39.08
C GLN A 236 -0.14 -2.16 38.89
N ASP A 237 0.42 -2.21 37.68
CA ASP A 237 1.60 -3.04 37.41
C ASP A 237 2.80 -2.62 38.27
N PHE A 238 3.05 -1.32 38.43
CA PHE A 238 4.12 -0.79 39.30
C PHE A 238 3.91 -1.21 40.77
N LYS A 239 2.68 -1.07 41.26
CA LYS A 239 2.32 -1.46 42.62
C LYS A 239 2.55 -2.94 42.90
N PHE A 240 2.34 -3.80 41.90
CA PHE A 240 2.53 -5.25 42.02
C PHE A 240 3.85 -5.74 41.41
N HIS A 241 4.76 -4.82 41.07
CA HIS A 241 6.09 -5.11 40.48
C HIS A 241 6.01 -5.99 39.23
N ARG A 242 4.95 -5.79 38.42
CA ARG A 242 4.75 -6.52 37.17
C ARG A 242 5.49 -5.84 36.04
N LYS A 243 5.98 -6.66 35.13
CA LYS A 243 6.56 -6.25 33.86
C LYS A 243 5.42 -6.04 32.84
N ASN A 244 5.53 -4.99 32.03
CA ASN A 244 4.62 -4.74 30.90
C ASN A 244 5.18 -3.66 29.98
N CYS A 245 4.52 -3.48 28.79
CA CYS A 245 4.78 -2.41 27.85
C CYS A 245 3.49 -1.68 27.53
N ILE A 246 3.51 -0.35 27.61
CA ILE A 246 2.35 0.47 27.25
C ILE A 246 2.68 1.47 26.15
N LYS A 247 1.69 1.79 25.31
CA LYS A 247 1.81 2.81 24.26
C LYS A 247 1.06 4.07 24.68
N VAL A 248 1.78 5.19 24.78
CA VAL A 248 1.25 6.48 25.20
C VAL A 248 1.48 7.55 24.15
N LYS A 249 0.67 8.62 24.15
CA LYS A 249 0.86 9.78 23.29
C LYS A 249 1.29 10.98 24.14
N TYR A 250 2.44 11.54 23.83
CA TYR A 250 2.95 12.75 24.47
C TYR A 250 3.22 13.84 23.43
N LYS A 251 2.69 15.03 23.64
CA LYS A 251 2.69 16.13 22.65
C LYS A 251 2.08 15.64 21.33
N LYS A 252 2.85 15.52 20.26
CA LYS A 252 2.40 15.07 18.93
C LYS A 252 2.91 13.66 18.55
N GLN A 253 3.68 13.03 19.43
CA GLN A 253 4.38 11.79 19.17
C GLN A 253 3.84 10.65 20.06
N ALA A 254 3.88 9.42 19.55
CA ALA A 254 3.56 8.24 20.31
C ALA A 254 4.84 7.57 20.81
N TYR A 255 4.81 7.04 22.02
CA TYR A 255 5.92 6.36 22.68
C TYR A 255 5.48 5.02 23.21
N TYR A 256 6.37 4.05 23.19
CA TYR A 256 6.30 2.86 24.01
C TYR A 256 7.04 3.14 25.33
N ILE A 257 6.48 2.64 26.43
CA ILE A 257 7.12 2.63 27.75
C ILE A 257 7.09 1.19 28.20
N ALA A 258 8.21 0.50 28.10
CA ALA A 258 8.44 -0.81 28.70
C ALA A 258 8.97 -0.62 30.11
N TYR A 259 8.51 -1.43 31.06
CA TYR A 259 8.90 -1.31 32.46
C TYR A 259 8.99 -2.65 33.17
N GLU A 260 9.93 -2.73 34.11
CA GLU A 260 10.17 -3.90 34.91
C GLU A 260 10.72 -3.53 36.29
N SER A 261 10.46 -4.38 37.31
CA SER A 261 10.99 -4.18 38.64
C SER A 261 12.49 -4.47 38.72
N LEU A 262 13.26 -3.57 39.31
CA LEU A 262 14.69 -3.79 39.57
C LEU A 262 14.95 -4.76 40.71
N GLY A 263 13.97 -5.02 41.57
CA GLY A 263 14.13 -5.85 42.75
C GLY A 263 14.86 -5.19 43.91
N TYR A 264 15.24 -3.91 43.80
CA TYR A 264 15.83 -3.09 44.85
C TYR A 264 14.92 -1.90 45.16
N ASN A 265 14.73 -1.55 46.40
CA ASN A 265 14.02 -0.34 46.88
C ASN A 265 12.68 -0.07 46.21
N GLN A 266 12.01 -1.12 45.68
CA GLN A 266 10.78 -0.98 44.91
C GLN A 266 10.95 -0.08 43.67
N TRP A 267 12.13 -0.05 43.11
CA TRP A 267 12.41 0.72 41.88
C TRP A 267 11.97 -0.03 40.66
N MET A 268 11.50 0.74 39.68
CA MET A 268 11.15 0.28 38.37
C MET A 268 12.12 0.82 37.32
N LEU A 269 12.65 -0.06 36.51
CA LEU A 269 13.33 0.31 35.26
C LEU A 269 12.28 0.57 34.22
N CYS A 270 12.33 1.73 33.58
CA CYS A 270 11.45 2.11 32.49
C CYS A 270 12.29 2.43 31.26
N TYR A 271 11.88 1.95 30.10
CA TYR A 271 12.52 2.27 28.85
C TYR A 271 11.50 2.92 27.91
N THR A 272 11.75 4.19 27.57
CA THR A 272 10.83 4.97 26.73
C THR A 272 11.42 5.15 25.34
N VAL A 273 10.67 4.71 24.32
CA VAL A 273 11.11 4.77 22.92
C VAL A 273 10.00 5.36 22.06
N PRO A 274 10.30 6.34 21.17
CA PRO A 274 9.35 6.78 20.16
C PRO A 274 8.89 5.61 19.27
N VAL A 275 7.58 5.53 19.01
CA VAL A 275 7.03 4.45 18.15
C VAL A 275 7.72 4.43 16.78
N SER A 276 8.03 5.59 16.20
CA SER A 276 8.73 5.69 14.92
C SER A 276 10.11 5.04 14.92
N VAL A 277 10.81 5.11 16.05
CA VAL A 277 12.15 4.52 16.23
C VAL A 277 12.03 3.03 16.46
N ALA A 278 11.18 2.62 17.40
CA ALA A 278 10.95 1.21 17.69
C ALA A 278 10.46 0.41 16.49
N SER A 279 9.72 1.05 15.56
CA SER A 279 9.25 0.44 14.32
C SER A 279 10.21 0.60 13.13
N GLU A 280 11.35 1.27 13.29
CA GLU A 280 12.29 1.53 12.18
C GLU A 280 12.84 0.24 11.57
N GLU A 281 13.14 -0.76 12.39
CA GLU A 281 13.55 -2.11 11.94
C GLU A 281 12.50 -2.81 11.06
N TYR A 282 11.22 -2.50 11.27
CA TYR A 282 10.10 -3.09 10.52
C TYR A 282 9.61 -2.19 9.38
N SER A 283 10.23 -1.02 9.15
CA SER A 283 9.81 -0.05 8.14
C SER A 283 9.83 -0.61 6.70
N PHE A 284 10.74 -1.56 6.42
CA PHE A 284 10.80 -2.24 5.14
C PHE A 284 9.51 -3.02 4.82
N ILE A 285 8.83 -3.58 5.83
CA ILE A 285 7.57 -4.30 5.65
C ILE A 285 6.50 -3.37 5.08
N THR A 286 6.40 -2.15 5.63
CA THR A 286 5.47 -1.13 5.14
C THR A 286 5.76 -0.74 3.69
N VAL A 287 7.04 -0.62 3.32
CA VAL A 287 7.44 -0.33 1.93
C VAL A 287 7.02 -1.47 0.98
N TYR A 288 7.22 -2.72 1.37
CA TYR A 288 6.78 -3.87 0.56
C TYR A 288 5.26 -3.96 0.46
N GLU A 289 4.54 -3.64 1.53
CA GLU A 289 3.08 -3.57 1.54
C GLU A 289 2.56 -2.55 0.52
N TYR A 290 3.10 -1.32 0.50
CA TYR A 290 2.73 -0.31 -0.50
C TYR A 290 3.10 -0.70 -1.93
N ARG A 291 4.24 -1.38 -2.13
CA ARG A 291 4.63 -1.91 -3.45
C ARG A 291 3.66 -2.97 -3.94
N LEU A 292 3.26 -3.90 -3.06
CA LEU A 292 2.28 -4.93 -3.37
C LEU A 292 0.93 -4.30 -3.74
N LEU A 293 0.45 -3.35 -2.94
CA LEU A 293 -0.79 -2.62 -3.22
C LEU A 293 -0.72 -1.90 -4.58
N GLY A 294 0.38 -1.21 -4.86
CA GLY A 294 0.62 -0.56 -6.16
C GLY A 294 0.60 -1.54 -7.32
N ALA A 295 1.25 -2.70 -7.19
CA ALA A 295 1.26 -3.74 -8.22
C ALA A 295 -0.15 -4.31 -8.49
N VAL A 296 -0.95 -4.52 -7.44
CA VAL A 296 -2.35 -4.96 -7.56
C VAL A 296 -3.20 -3.92 -8.29
N ILE A 297 -3.08 -2.64 -7.93
CA ILE A 297 -3.80 -1.54 -8.60
C ILE A 297 -3.44 -1.50 -10.09
N VAL A 298 -2.15 -1.56 -10.43
CA VAL A 298 -1.68 -1.58 -11.83
C VAL A 298 -2.24 -2.79 -12.56
N GLY A 299 -2.22 -3.97 -11.96
CA GLY A 299 -2.79 -5.20 -12.54
C GLY A 299 -4.29 -5.07 -12.85
N VAL A 300 -5.07 -4.50 -11.92
CA VAL A 300 -6.50 -4.23 -12.12
C VAL A 300 -6.73 -3.24 -13.27
N LEU A 301 -5.94 -2.16 -13.34
CA LEU A 301 -6.04 -1.18 -14.43
C LEU A 301 -5.72 -1.80 -15.80
N ILE A 302 -4.68 -2.62 -15.88
CA ILE A 302 -4.34 -3.35 -17.13
C ILE A 302 -5.50 -4.27 -17.53
N MET A 303 -6.06 -5.02 -16.58
CA MET A 303 -7.20 -5.90 -16.84
C MET A 303 -8.41 -5.12 -17.38
N LEU A 304 -8.75 -3.98 -16.78
CA LEU A 304 -9.82 -3.11 -17.24
C LEU A 304 -9.58 -2.60 -18.66
N LEU A 305 -8.36 -2.18 -18.98
CA LEU A 305 -7.98 -1.74 -20.34
C LEU A 305 -8.12 -2.87 -21.37
N VAL A 306 -7.71 -4.09 -21.03
CA VAL A 306 -7.84 -5.25 -21.91
C VAL A 306 -9.32 -5.55 -22.15
N LEU A 307 -10.15 -5.61 -21.12
CA LEU A 307 -11.59 -5.83 -21.23
C LEU A 307 -12.27 -4.74 -22.06
N TRP A 308 -11.89 -3.49 -21.89
CA TRP A 308 -12.41 -2.37 -22.67
C TRP A 308 -12.07 -2.54 -24.16
N LYS A 309 -10.81 -2.86 -24.52
CA LYS A 309 -10.40 -3.12 -25.91
C LYS A 309 -11.14 -4.29 -26.54
N LEU A 310 -11.29 -5.40 -25.80
CA LEU A 310 -12.03 -6.57 -26.28
C LEU A 310 -13.50 -6.26 -26.54
N ASN A 311 -14.11 -5.46 -25.65
CA ASN A 311 -15.49 -5.03 -25.83
C ASN A 311 -15.66 -4.11 -27.04
N GLN A 312 -14.75 -3.16 -27.25
CA GLN A 312 -14.75 -2.28 -28.42
C GLN A 312 -14.67 -3.09 -29.73
N LYS A 313 -13.74 -4.05 -29.81
CA LYS A 313 -13.60 -4.92 -30.98
C LYS A 313 -14.89 -5.71 -31.24
N LYS A 314 -15.48 -6.30 -30.20
CA LYS A 314 -16.73 -7.05 -30.32
C LYS A 314 -17.88 -6.16 -30.81
N GLN A 315 -17.99 -4.94 -30.31
CA GLN A 315 -19.01 -3.97 -30.78
C GLN A 315 -18.82 -3.63 -32.25
N THR A 316 -17.60 -3.35 -32.70
CA THR A 316 -17.31 -3.07 -34.12
C THR A 316 -17.63 -4.26 -35.01
N ASP A 317 -17.29 -5.49 -34.60
CA ASP A 317 -17.62 -6.71 -35.37
C ASP A 317 -19.12 -6.94 -35.45
N LEU A 318 -19.89 -6.65 -34.39
CA LEU A 318 -21.35 -6.75 -34.41
C LEU A 318 -21.99 -5.71 -35.34
N ILE A 319 -21.52 -4.47 -35.32
CA ILE A 319 -21.98 -3.39 -36.20
C ILE A 319 -21.70 -3.78 -37.66
N ASN A 320 -20.48 -4.21 -37.98
CA ASN A 320 -20.09 -4.62 -39.31
C ASN A 320 -20.96 -5.78 -39.82
N ARG A 321 -21.20 -6.80 -38.97
CA ARG A 321 -22.10 -7.93 -39.36
C ARG A 321 -23.55 -7.51 -39.54
N ALA A 322 -24.03 -6.50 -38.82
CA ALA A 322 -25.38 -5.98 -38.96
C ALA A 322 -25.54 -5.11 -40.21
N GLN A 323 -24.45 -4.52 -40.72
CA GLN A 323 -24.47 -3.61 -41.87
C GLN A 323 -24.24 -4.29 -43.22
N MET A 324 -23.63 -5.46 -43.24
CA MET A 324 -23.28 -6.14 -44.48
C MET A 324 -24.31 -7.21 -44.83
N ASP A 325 -24.53 -7.45 -46.15
CA ASP A 325 -25.22 -8.62 -46.64
C ASP A 325 -24.36 -9.87 -46.46
N SER A 326 -24.93 -10.91 -45.86
CA SER A 326 -24.20 -12.11 -45.47
C SER A 326 -23.64 -12.94 -46.61
N MET A 327 -24.25 -12.82 -47.81
CA MET A 327 -23.87 -13.57 -49.01
C MET A 327 -22.80 -12.83 -49.81
N THR A 328 -22.96 -11.53 -49.98
CA THR A 328 -22.19 -10.72 -50.93
C THR A 328 -21.10 -9.86 -50.29
N ASN A 329 -21.16 -9.67 -48.99
CA ASN A 329 -20.22 -8.83 -48.23
C ASN A 329 -20.10 -7.37 -48.75
N ILE A 330 -21.20 -6.85 -49.30
CA ILE A 330 -21.47 -5.44 -49.53
C ILE A 330 -22.55 -4.97 -48.58
N LEU A 331 -22.92 -3.69 -48.55
CA LEU A 331 -23.96 -3.17 -47.67
C LEU A 331 -25.30 -3.87 -47.90
N ASN A 332 -26.00 -4.18 -46.81
CA ASN A 332 -27.38 -4.67 -46.91
C ASN A 332 -28.37 -3.50 -47.14
N LYS A 333 -29.62 -3.84 -47.47
CA LYS A 333 -30.69 -2.87 -47.80
C LYS A 333 -30.81 -1.74 -46.79
N SER A 334 -30.86 -2.05 -45.50
CA SER A 334 -31.03 -1.05 -44.46
C SER A 334 -29.82 -0.11 -44.37
N SER A 335 -28.61 -0.64 -44.50
CA SER A 335 -27.38 0.11 -44.39
C SER A 335 -27.10 0.99 -45.60
N ILE A 336 -27.40 0.50 -46.82
CA ILE A 336 -27.24 1.33 -48.02
C ILE A 336 -28.21 2.50 -48.01
N GLN A 337 -29.48 2.26 -47.67
CA GLN A 337 -30.49 3.31 -47.53
C GLN A 337 -30.08 4.37 -46.50
N TYR A 338 -29.60 3.92 -45.31
CA TYR A 338 -29.11 4.81 -44.26
C TYR A 338 -27.93 5.67 -44.75
N GLN A 339 -26.92 5.05 -45.36
CA GLN A 339 -25.73 5.76 -45.83
C GLN A 339 -26.03 6.72 -46.98
N ILE A 340 -26.94 6.37 -47.87
CA ILE A 340 -27.37 7.28 -48.92
C ILE A 340 -28.11 8.49 -48.34
N ASN A 341 -29.05 8.25 -47.43
CA ASN A 341 -29.75 9.34 -46.73
C ASN A 341 -28.81 10.26 -45.99
N ASP A 342 -27.89 9.70 -45.23
CA ASP A 342 -26.88 10.46 -44.46
C ASP A 342 -26.01 11.30 -45.40
N TRP A 343 -25.56 10.73 -46.52
CA TRP A 343 -24.82 11.45 -47.54
C TRP A 343 -25.62 12.59 -48.19
N LEU A 344 -26.89 12.33 -48.54
CA LEU A 344 -27.74 13.35 -49.12
C LEU A 344 -28.07 14.50 -48.18
N GLN A 345 -28.07 14.28 -46.86
CA GLN A 345 -28.34 15.30 -45.86
C GLN A 345 -27.07 16.09 -45.45
N HIS A 346 -25.97 15.38 -45.26
CA HIS A 346 -24.79 15.96 -44.60
C HIS A 346 -23.51 15.99 -45.47
N GLY A 347 -23.52 15.27 -46.62
CA GLY A 347 -22.34 15.16 -47.47
C GLY A 347 -22.04 16.46 -48.25
N GLU A 348 -20.76 16.76 -48.44
CA GLU A 348 -20.33 17.82 -49.35
C GLU A 348 -20.53 17.39 -50.82
N LYS A 349 -21.40 18.10 -51.54
CA LYS A 349 -21.80 17.75 -52.91
C LYS A 349 -21.12 18.70 -53.90
N GLU A 350 -20.12 18.18 -54.58
CA GLU A 350 -19.35 18.91 -55.60
C GLU A 350 -19.61 18.34 -57.04
N GLY A 351 -20.84 18.18 -57.40
CA GLY A 351 -21.18 17.61 -58.69
C GLY A 351 -22.46 16.75 -58.65
N ILE A 352 -22.65 15.88 -59.64
CA ILE A 352 -23.80 15.05 -59.76
C ILE A 352 -23.72 13.87 -58.78
N GLN A 353 -24.81 13.58 -58.08
CA GLN A 353 -24.98 12.35 -57.34
C GLN A 353 -25.94 11.44 -58.15
N ALA A 354 -25.52 10.26 -58.52
CA ALA A 354 -26.35 9.35 -59.28
C ALA A 354 -26.70 8.11 -58.45
N LEU A 355 -27.98 7.92 -58.16
CA LEU A 355 -28.50 6.67 -57.61
C LEU A 355 -28.79 5.70 -58.74
N LEU A 356 -28.17 4.55 -58.69
CA LEU A 356 -28.35 3.45 -59.64
C LEU A 356 -29.09 2.31 -58.96
N MET A 357 -30.13 1.82 -59.60
CA MET A 357 -30.82 0.58 -59.29
C MET A 357 -30.46 -0.44 -60.37
N LEU A 358 -29.99 -1.61 -59.95
CA LEU A 358 -29.55 -2.68 -60.84
C LEU A 358 -30.28 -3.97 -60.49
N ASP A 359 -30.60 -4.73 -61.50
CA ASP A 359 -31.32 -6.02 -61.42
C ASP A 359 -30.70 -7.00 -62.42
N LEU A 360 -30.48 -8.23 -62.02
CA LEU A 360 -29.91 -9.28 -62.85
C LEU A 360 -31.04 -9.85 -63.75
N ASP A 361 -30.88 -9.68 -65.07
CA ASP A 361 -31.91 -10.09 -66.02
C ASP A 361 -32.13 -11.61 -66.01
N GLN A 362 -33.44 -11.99 -65.99
CA GLN A 362 -33.86 -13.40 -65.98
C GLN A 362 -33.14 -14.27 -64.91
N PHE A 363 -32.76 -13.71 -63.80
CA PHE A 363 -32.04 -14.42 -62.69
C PHE A 363 -32.83 -15.69 -62.27
N LYS A 364 -34.12 -15.65 -62.27
CA LYS A 364 -34.96 -16.83 -62.00
C LYS A 364 -34.67 -17.96 -63.00
N ASN A 365 -34.56 -17.67 -64.30
CA ASN A 365 -34.21 -18.67 -65.30
C ASN A 365 -32.82 -19.28 -65.10
N ILE A 366 -31.87 -18.47 -64.61
CA ILE A 366 -30.52 -18.96 -64.22
C ILE A 366 -30.66 -19.97 -63.07
N ASN A 367 -31.45 -19.65 -62.05
CA ASN A 367 -31.69 -20.55 -60.92
C ASN A 367 -32.40 -21.83 -61.36
N ASP A 368 -33.44 -21.71 -62.23
CA ASP A 368 -34.25 -22.85 -62.70
C ASP A 368 -33.39 -23.77 -63.59
N THR A 369 -32.44 -23.22 -64.35
CA THR A 369 -31.63 -23.97 -65.32
C THR A 369 -30.39 -24.57 -64.71
N TYR A 370 -29.69 -23.81 -63.87
CA TYR A 370 -28.34 -24.18 -63.35
C TYR A 370 -28.36 -24.48 -61.87
N GLY A 371 -29.48 -24.30 -61.17
CA GLY A 371 -29.64 -24.54 -59.74
C GLY A 371 -29.26 -23.33 -58.88
N HIS A 372 -29.86 -23.25 -57.70
CA HIS A 372 -29.65 -22.15 -56.74
C HIS A 372 -28.19 -21.93 -56.31
N ALA A 373 -27.38 -23.00 -56.24
CA ALA A 373 -25.98 -22.87 -55.86
C ALA A 373 -25.16 -22.03 -56.86
N LEU A 374 -25.44 -22.21 -58.19
CA LEU A 374 -24.82 -21.38 -59.21
C LEU A 374 -25.41 -19.98 -59.26
N GLY A 375 -26.72 -19.84 -59.00
CA GLY A 375 -27.32 -18.52 -58.79
C GLY A 375 -26.70 -17.73 -57.68
N ASP A 376 -26.41 -18.35 -56.54
CA ASP A 376 -25.71 -17.70 -55.44
C ASP A 376 -24.30 -17.24 -55.84
N GLU A 377 -23.58 -18.02 -56.66
CA GLU A 377 -22.27 -17.61 -57.21
C GLU A 377 -22.41 -16.45 -58.20
N VAL A 378 -23.50 -16.35 -58.98
CA VAL A 378 -23.81 -15.18 -59.82
C VAL A 378 -24.00 -13.93 -58.97
N ILE A 379 -24.79 -14.02 -57.89
CA ILE A 379 -24.99 -12.88 -56.98
C ILE A 379 -23.69 -12.42 -56.36
N LYS A 380 -22.83 -13.36 -55.88
CA LYS A 380 -21.52 -13.04 -55.32
C LYS A 380 -20.59 -12.38 -56.35
N ALA A 381 -20.58 -12.90 -57.57
CA ALA A 381 -19.82 -12.36 -58.68
C ALA A 381 -20.27 -10.95 -59.07
N ALA A 382 -21.61 -10.75 -59.15
CA ALA A 382 -22.22 -9.45 -59.40
C ALA A 382 -21.79 -8.41 -58.35
N ALA A 383 -21.89 -8.77 -57.06
CA ALA A 383 -21.45 -7.91 -55.97
C ALA A 383 -19.96 -7.55 -56.08
N LYS A 384 -19.12 -8.52 -56.45
CA LYS A 384 -17.69 -8.29 -56.69
C LYS A 384 -17.46 -7.34 -57.87
N VAL A 385 -18.12 -7.53 -58.98
CA VAL A 385 -18.02 -6.64 -60.14
C VAL A 385 -18.39 -5.20 -59.74
N LEU A 386 -19.50 -5.02 -59.03
CA LEU A 386 -19.90 -3.70 -58.53
C LEU A 386 -18.82 -3.08 -57.65
N LYS A 387 -18.33 -3.83 -56.69
CA LYS A 387 -17.29 -3.36 -55.77
C LYS A 387 -15.98 -2.99 -56.48
N ASP A 388 -15.62 -3.71 -57.52
CA ASP A 388 -14.39 -3.49 -58.30
C ASP A 388 -14.57 -2.39 -59.37
N THR A 389 -15.79 -2.02 -59.72
CA THR A 389 -16.12 -1.00 -60.72
C THR A 389 -16.30 0.40 -60.10
N PHE A 390 -16.94 0.47 -58.95
CA PHE A 390 -17.20 1.73 -58.27
C PHE A 390 -16.10 2.06 -57.29
N ARG A 391 -15.91 3.35 -56.99
CA ARG A 391 -14.87 3.84 -56.10
C ARG A 391 -15.17 3.49 -54.63
N SER A 392 -14.18 3.45 -53.82
CA SER A 392 -14.37 3.26 -52.36
C SER A 392 -15.16 4.40 -51.68
N SER A 393 -15.25 5.55 -52.33
CA SER A 393 -16.10 6.68 -51.93
C SER A 393 -17.57 6.48 -52.24
N ASP A 394 -17.91 5.68 -53.27
CA ASP A 394 -19.27 5.40 -53.65
C ASP A 394 -19.91 4.41 -52.68
N ILE A 395 -21.24 4.42 -52.60
CA ILE A 395 -21.98 3.53 -51.71
C ILE A 395 -22.53 2.37 -52.55
N VAL A 396 -22.13 1.15 -52.23
CA VAL A 396 -22.55 -0.08 -52.97
C VAL A 396 -23.20 -1.06 -52.00
N GLY A 397 -24.38 -1.55 -52.33
CA GLY A 397 -25.11 -2.53 -51.53
C GLY A 397 -26.10 -3.36 -52.32
N ARG A 398 -26.63 -4.41 -51.62
CA ARG A 398 -27.64 -5.29 -52.13
C ARG A 398 -29.01 -4.91 -51.56
N ALA A 399 -29.97 -4.59 -52.42
CA ALA A 399 -31.31 -4.21 -52.01
C ALA A 399 -32.18 -5.42 -51.65
N GLY A 400 -31.91 -6.58 -52.27
CA GLY A 400 -32.60 -7.85 -52.01
C GLY A 400 -32.61 -8.75 -53.25
N GLY A 401 -32.70 -10.06 -53.04
CA GLY A 401 -32.73 -10.99 -54.17
C GLY A 401 -31.55 -10.81 -55.14
N ASP A 402 -31.87 -10.42 -56.35
CA ASP A 402 -31.01 -10.11 -57.51
C ASP A 402 -30.79 -8.58 -57.69
N GLU A 403 -31.34 -7.78 -56.82
CA GLU A 403 -31.31 -6.30 -56.89
C GLU A 403 -30.13 -5.71 -56.13
N PHE A 404 -29.44 -4.76 -56.75
CA PHE A 404 -28.33 -4.01 -56.18
C PHE A 404 -28.59 -2.51 -56.30
N MET A 405 -27.93 -1.75 -55.42
CA MET A 405 -28.01 -0.30 -55.39
C MET A 405 -26.64 0.31 -55.31
N VAL A 406 -26.41 1.40 -56.03
CA VAL A 406 -25.15 2.14 -55.99
C VAL A 406 -25.47 3.64 -55.97
N LEU A 407 -24.84 4.37 -55.02
CA LEU A 407 -24.77 5.84 -55.10
C LEU A 407 -23.38 6.25 -55.59
N MET A 408 -23.30 6.76 -56.79
CA MET A 408 -22.12 7.42 -57.32
C MET A 408 -22.03 8.84 -56.74
N LYS A 409 -20.95 9.17 -56.09
CA LYS A 409 -20.79 10.47 -55.43
C LYS A 409 -19.91 11.44 -56.26
N ASN A 410 -20.34 12.70 -56.30
CA ASN A 410 -19.56 13.78 -56.88
C ASN A 410 -18.99 13.49 -58.28
N VAL A 411 -19.85 13.08 -59.18
CA VAL A 411 -19.51 12.84 -60.59
C VAL A 411 -19.49 14.15 -61.32
N ARG A 412 -18.41 14.44 -62.07
CA ARG A 412 -18.23 15.73 -62.74
C ARG A 412 -18.99 15.91 -64.02
N TRP A 413 -19.30 14.80 -64.72
CA TRP A 413 -19.92 14.83 -66.05
C TRP A 413 -20.83 13.63 -66.27
N ASP A 414 -22.01 13.84 -66.86
CA ASP A 414 -22.96 12.77 -67.21
C ASP A 414 -22.33 11.68 -68.05
N LYS A 415 -21.47 12.04 -69.01
CA LYS A 415 -20.73 11.08 -69.86
C LYS A 415 -19.85 10.11 -69.09
N VAL A 416 -19.44 10.45 -67.86
CA VAL A 416 -18.67 9.54 -66.99
C VAL A 416 -19.59 8.45 -66.44
N ILE A 417 -20.84 8.80 -66.11
CA ILE A 417 -21.88 7.83 -65.66
C ILE A 417 -22.19 6.87 -66.76
N GLU A 418 -22.56 7.39 -67.97
CA GLU A 418 -22.82 6.57 -69.12
C GLU A 418 -21.69 5.59 -69.45
N ARG A 419 -20.47 6.07 -69.47
CA ARG A 419 -19.28 5.23 -69.72
C ARG A 419 -19.13 4.13 -68.67
N GLN A 420 -19.29 4.47 -67.41
CA GLN A 420 -19.21 3.47 -66.31
C GLN A 420 -20.33 2.43 -66.37
N LEU A 421 -21.53 2.82 -66.75
CA LEU A 421 -22.66 1.89 -66.95
C LEU A 421 -22.36 0.95 -68.08
N GLN A 422 -21.89 1.45 -69.26
CA GLN A 422 -21.47 0.61 -70.36
C GLN A 422 -20.35 -0.37 -69.99
N GLU A 423 -19.34 0.09 -69.27
CA GLU A 423 -18.28 -0.77 -68.78
C GLU A 423 -18.82 -1.85 -67.80
N LEU A 424 -19.75 -1.47 -66.95
CA LEU A 424 -20.42 -2.39 -66.03
C LEU A 424 -21.19 -3.48 -66.77
N CYS A 425 -22.03 -3.11 -67.71
CA CYS A 425 -22.76 -4.08 -68.56
C CYS A 425 -21.80 -5.04 -69.27
N HIS A 426 -20.74 -4.53 -69.86
CA HIS A 426 -19.76 -5.37 -70.53
C HIS A 426 -19.02 -6.32 -69.55
N LYS A 427 -18.77 -5.91 -68.30
CA LYS A 427 -18.23 -6.81 -67.26
C LYS A 427 -19.20 -7.91 -66.89
N PHE A 428 -20.49 -7.64 -66.81
CA PHE A 428 -21.51 -8.67 -66.56
C PHE A 428 -21.57 -9.67 -67.69
N GLU A 429 -21.62 -9.23 -68.97
CA GLU A 429 -21.61 -10.10 -70.11
C GLU A 429 -20.41 -11.04 -70.18
N ASN A 430 -19.25 -10.59 -69.71
CA ASN A 430 -18.02 -11.36 -69.69
C ASN A 430 -17.82 -12.23 -68.46
N LEU A 431 -18.78 -12.26 -67.54
CA LEU A 431 -18.72 -13.14 -66.36
C LEU A 431 -18.70 -14.63 -66.76
N LYS A 432 -17.75 -15.36 -66.19
CA LYS A 432 -17.62 -16.82 -66.31
C LYS A 432 -17.88 -17.47 -64.95
N ILE A 433 -18.97 -18.16 -64.81
CA ILE A 433 -19.41 -18.77 -63.56
C ILE A 433 -19.83 -20.22 -63.81
N GLY A 434 -19.03 -21.15 -63.37
CA GLY A 434 -19.28 -22.58 -63.52
C GLY A 434 -19.63 -23.00 -64.94
N SER A 435 -20.79 -23.60 -65.10
CA SER A 435 -21.33 -24.05 -66.41
C SER A 435 -22.19 -23.00 -67.13
N ILE A 436 -22.33 -21.78 -66.64
CA ILE A 436 -23.10 -20.70 -67.27
C ILE A 436 -22.23 -20.15 -68.40
N PRO A 437 -22.82 -20.11 -69.68
CA PRO A 437 -22.10 -19.59 -70.84
C PRO A 437 -21.70 -18.10 -70.66
N CYS A 438 -20.57 -17.69 -71.23
CA CYS A 438 -20.18 -16.28 -71.29
C CYS A 438 -21.25 -15.56 -72.17
N GLY A 439 -21.68 -14.38 -71.74
CA GLY A 439 -22.78 -13.65 -72.43
C GLY A 439 -24.20 -14.05 -72.03
N ALA A 440 -24.36 -14.90 -71.00
CA ALA A 440 -25.66 -15.26 -70.46
C ALA A 440 -26.11 -14.43 -69.25
N ILE A 441 -25.24 -13.67 -68.67
CA ILE A 441 -25.54 -12.85 -67.50
C ILE A 441 -25.60 -11.38 -67.93
N HIS A 442 -26.76 -10.79 -67.83
CA HIS A 442 -27.01 -9.39 -68.15
C HIS A 442 -27.61 -8.68 -66.94
N CYS A 443 -27.55 -7.37 -66.92
CA CYS A 443 -28.24 -6.58 -65.92
C CYS A 443 -28.89 -5.36 -66.51
N SER A 444 -30.09 -5.05 -66.05
CA SER A 444 -30.79 -3.81 -66.34
C SER A 444 -30.46 -2.78 -65.31
N ILE A 445 -30.28 -1.51 -65.67
CA ILE A 445 -29.87 -0.42 -64.79
C ILE A 445 -30.79 0.78 -64.97
N GLY A 446 -31.38 1.28 -63.90
CA GLY A 446 -32.10 2.53 -63.83
C GLY A 446 -31.30 3.56 -63.07
N ALA A 447 -31.27 4.80 -63.52
CA ALA A 447 -30.47 5.88 -62.87
C ALA A 447 -31.36 7.08 -62.53
N ALA A 448 -31.17 7.64 -61.34
CA ALA A 448 -31.79 8.91 -60.94
C ALA A 448 -30.68 9.86 -60.42
N TYR A 449 -30.83 11.15 -60.76
CA TYR A 449 -29.83 12.17 -60.45
C TYR A 449 -30.31 13.14 -59.37
N TYR A 450 -29.46 13.40 -58.39
CA TYR A 450 -29.65 14.47 -57.43
C TYR A 450 -29.04 15.76 -57.96
N PRO A 451 -29.70 16.93 -57.87
CA PRO A 451 -31.06 17.13 -57.31
C PRO A 451 -32.19 16.99 -58.30
N ASP A 452 -31.96 16.71 -59.61
CA ASP A 452 -32.89 16.85 -60.71
C ASP A 452 -34.09 15.92 -60.59
N HIS A 453 -33.92 14.68 -60.14
CA HIS A 453 -34.96 13.66 -59.97
C HIS A 453 -35.43 13.49 -58.52
N GLY A 454 -34.84 14.28 -57.55
CA GLY A 454 -35.24 14.25 -56.14
C GLY A 454 -34.20 14.78 -55.19
N MET A 455 -34.67 15.20 -54.01
CA MET A 455 -33.84 15.80 -52.95
C MET A 455 -33.52 14.84 -51.79
N ASN A 456 -34.19 13.67 -51.78
CA ASN A 456 -34.03 12.65 -50.74
C ASN A 456 -33.98 11.25 -51.36
N PHE A 457 -33.67 10.27 -50.52
CA PHE A 457 -33.54 8.87 -50.97
C PHE A 457 -34.82 8.32 -51.60
N ASP A 458 -35.98 8.59 -51.02
CA ASP A 458 -37.26 7.99 -51.47
C ASP A 458 -37.66 8.49 -52.85
N GLU A 459 -37.43 9.78 -53.12
CA GLU A 459 -37.67 10.37 -54.47
C GLU A 459 -36.68 9.80 -55.48
N LEU A 460 -35.41 9.77 -55.21
CA LEU A 460 -34.40 9.21 -56.10
C LEU A 460 -34.62 7.71 -56.34
N TYR A 461 -35.00 6.98 -55.31
CA TYR A 461 -35.30 5.56 -55.41
C TYR A 461 -36.47 5.33 -56.38
N HIS A 462 -37.55 6.11 -56.22
CA HIS A 462 -38.72 6.02 -57.10
C HIS A 462 -38.33 6.24 -58.56
N TYR A 463 -37.61 7.31 -58.87
CA TYR A 463 -37.22 7.60 -60.28
C TYR A 463 -36.18 6.59 -60.79
N ALA A 464 -35.31 6.07 -60.01
CA ALA A 464 -34.36 5.03 -60.44
C ALA A 464 -35.06 3.71 -60.71
N ASP A 465 -36.09 3.35 -59.91
CA ASP A 465 -36.92 2.16 -60.09
C ASP A 465 -37.75 2.26 -61.33
N GLU A 466 -38.42 3.42 -61.63
CA GLU A 466 -39.13 3.68 -62.85
C GLU A 466 -38.20 3.56 -64.08
N ALA A 467 -37.01 4.13 -64.02
CA ALA A 467 -35.99 4.02 -65.06
C ALA A 467 -35.53 2.57 -65.27
N LEU A 468 -35.37 1.80 -64.20
CA LEU A 468 -35.06 0.38 -64.30
C LEU A 468 -36.20 -0.43 -64.95
N TYR A 469 -37.41 -0.13 -64.56
CA TYR A 469 -38.62 -0.77 -65.18
C TYR A 469 -38.69 -0.50 -66.67
N GLU A 470 -38.44 0.75 -67.07
CA GLU A 470 -38.44 1.09 -68.55
C GLU A 470 -37.28 0.42 -69.27
N ALA A 471 -36.07 0.34 -68.66
CA ALA A 471 -34.95 -0.41 -69.23
C ALA A 471 -35.28 -1.88 -69.46
N LYS A 472 -35.99 -2.54 -68.55
CA LYS A 472 -36.46 -3.92 -68.68
C LYS A 472 -37.52 -4.08 -69.83
N ARG A 473 -38.32 -3.06 -70.06
CA ARG A 473 -39.37 -3.08 -71.15
C ARG A 473 -38.84 -2.88 -72.59
N GLN A 474 -37.79 -2.04 -72.71
CA GLN A 474 -37.21 -1.69 -74.04
C GLN A 474 -36.29 -2.76 -74.61
N GLY A 475 -36.14 -3.87 -73.99
CA GLY A 475 -35.45 -5.03 -74.57
C GLY A 475 -34.20 -5.47 -73.92
N ARG A 476 -34.07 -5.00 -72.67
CA ARG A 476 -33.00 -5.55 -71.82
C ARG A 476 -31.60 -5.30 -72.33
#